data_76d2b7d12ec757f337d7f00f8ba2a5ff
#
_entry.id   76d2b7d12ec757f337d7f00f8ba2a5ff
#
_cell.length_a   1.000
_cell.length_b   1.000
_cell.length_c   1.000
_cell.angle_alpha   90.00
_cell.angle_beta   90.00
_cell.angle_gamma   90.00
#
_symmetry.space_group_name_H-M   'P 1'
#
loop_
_entity.id
_entity.type
_entity.pdbx_description
1 polymer ?
#
loop_
_entity_poly.entity_id
_entity_poly.type
_entity_poly.pdbx_seq_one_letter_code
_entity_poly.pdbx_strand_id
1 'polypeptide(L)'
;KVVDSYLQGAPLGIKVSQIFGQLYLADFDRRAMRFFDVADDPDKLAYWTRKYIEGKVVTARTQDDYNELAKGPAYLTEKFHRYAREGCPHYLRFVDNVIIRHADKTFLGIVKTLAIMTLARDYHVIVNTDYNIRPTWTGIRIVGYVFYHDRILLGKRNKQDLCRHVHALWKRGFNEEEIRVRQASRFGYAKHANTIHLFKSIGMEKSLGKIIKSHRIKPPFDGMLGSQKRSFTGICKMLRNVNGGGG
;
A
#
# COMPACT_ATOMS: atom_id res chain seq x y z
N LYS A 1 -0.77 13.88 33.33
CA LYS A 1 -0.59 12.54 32.69
C LYS A 1 -0.93 12.51 31.19
N VAL A 2 -1.77 13.39 30.68
CA VAL A 2 -2.10 13.46 29.26
C VAL A 2 -1.06 14.25 28.45
N VAL A 3 -0.38 15.19 29.07
CA VAL A 3 0.61 16.07 28.42
C VAL A 3 1.91 15.31 28.11
N ASP A 4 2.33 14.39 28.94
CA ASP A 4 3.57 13.63 28.73
C ASP A 4 3.51 12.65 27.56
N SER A 5 2.31 12.21 27.16
CA SER A 5 2.11 11.33 26.00
C SER A 5 2.21 12.03 24.65
N TYR A 6 2.23 13.38 24.64
CA TYR A 6 2.33 14.18 23.40
C TYR A 6 3.76 14.67 23.11
N LEU A 7 4.73 14.39 23.97
CA LEU A 7 6.12 14.78 23.73
C LEU A 7 6.78 14.04 22.55
N GLN A 8 6.18 12.94 22.09
CA GLN A 8 6.66 12.19 20.93
C GLN A 8 5.48 11.75 20.05
N GLY A 9 5.02 12.60 19.17
CA GLY A 9 4.03 12.28 18.17
C GLY A 9 2.86 13.25 18.08
N ALA A 10 2.03 13.10 17.04
CA ALA A 10 0.83 13.90 16.85
C ALA A 10 -0.41 13.16 17.38
N PRO A 11 -1.39 13.87 17.97
CA PRO A 11 -2.62 13.24 18.47
C PRO A 11 -3.36 12.49 17.38
N LEU A 12 -3.78 11.24 17.68
CA LEU A 12 -4.54 10.42 16.73
C LEU A 12 -5.96 10.98 16.51
N GLY A 13 -6.44 10.87 15.28
CA GLY A 13 -7.83 11.18 14.93
C GLY A 13 -8.16 12.63 14.62
N ILE A 14 -7.23 13.57 14.77
CA ILE A 14 -7.43 14.97 14.43
C ILE A 14 -6.98 15.23 12.98
N LYS A 15 -7.83 15.88 12.15
CA LYS A 15 -7.50 16.22 10.75
C LYS A 15 -6.19 17.00 10.62
N VAL A 16 -5.92 17.89 11.57
CA VAL A 16 -4.70 18.70 11.61
C VAL A 16 -3.46 17.83 11.74
N SER A 17 -3.48 16.81 12.62
CA SER A 17 -2.38 15.85 12.76
C SER A 17 -2.11 15.06 11.48
N GLN A 18 -3.15 14.72 10.73
CA GLN A 18 -3.01 14.06 9.43
C GLN A 18 -2.33 14.98 8.41
N ILE A 19 -2.68 16.28 8.40
CA ILE A 19 -2.06 17.27 7.52
C ILE A 19 -0.59 17.46 7.89
N PHE A 20 -0.28 17.62 9.18
CA PHE A 20 1.10 17.73 9.63
C PHE A 20 1.92 16.49 9.30
N GLY A 21 1.39 15.29 9.50
CA GLY A 21 2.06 14.05 9.10
C GLY A 21 2.33 13.97 7.60
N GLN A 22 1.40 14.48 6.76
CA GLN A 22 1.60 14.56 5.32
C GLN A 22 2.72 15.54 4.96
N LEU A 23 2.75 16.73 5.56
CA LEU A 23 3.77 17.74 5.32
C LEU A 23 5.13 17.29 5.85
N TYR A 24 5.18 16.70 7.04
CA TYR A 24 6.39 16.21 7.68
C TYR A 24 7.14 15.17 6.82
N LEU A 25 6.41 14.26 6.17
CA LEU A 25 6.99 13.24 5.32
C LEU A 25 7.05 13.63 3.83
N ALA A 26 6.68 14.85 3.45
CA ALA A 26 6.69 15.28 2.05
C ALA A 26 8.09 15.28 1.44
N ASP A 27 9.11 15.64 2.22
CA ASP A 27 10.50 15.56 1.79
C ASP A 27 10.97 14.11 1.66
N PHE A 28 10.60 13.26 2.61
CA PHE A 28 10.85 11.83 2.51
C PHE A 28 10.25 11.23 1.22
N ASP A 29 9.02 11.63 0.85
CA ASP A 29 8.38 11.17 -0.39
C ASP A 29 9.21 11.52 -1.63
N ARG A 30 9.71 12.78 -1.71
CA ARG A 30 10.57 13.22 -2.82
C ARG A 30 11.86 12.42 -2.90
N ARG A 31 12.53 12.23 -1.75
CA ARG A 31 13.77 11.46 -1.66
C ARG A 31 13.56 9.99 -2.01
N ALA A 32 12.45 9.39 -1.55
CA ALA A 32 12.10 8.00 -1.87
C ALA A 32 11.86 7.80 -3.37
N MET A 33 11.13 8.73 -4.02
CA MET A 33 10.92 8.68 -5.47
C MET A 33 12.23 8.79 -6.27
N ARG A 34 13.20 9.58 -5.79
CA ARG A 34 14.54 9.73 -6.38
C ARG A 34 15.53 8.67 -5.89
N PHE A 35 15.07 7.60 -5.30
CA PHE A 35 15.90 6.56 -4.71
C PHE A 35 16.95 7.12 -3.72
N PHE A 36 16.50 8.04 -2.85
CA PHE A 36 17.30 8.65 -1.79
C PHE A 36 18.58 9.33 -2.29
N ASP A 37 18.53 9.87 -3.51
CA ASP A 37 19.63 10.57 -4.17
C ASP A 37 20.91 9.73 -4.33
N VAL A 38 20.76 8.41 -4.42
CA VAL A 38 21.90 7.49 -4.58
C VAL A 38 22.61 7.72 -5.91
N ALA A 39 21.87 8.05 -6.98
CA ALA A 39 22.45 8.31 -8.30
C ALA A 39 23.30 9.60 -8.36
N ASP A 40 23.02 10.56 -7.47
CA ASP A 40 23.65 11.87 -7.43
C ASP A 40 24.97 11.86 -6.60
N ASP A 41 25.27 10.77 -5.90
CA ASP A 41 26.43 10.62 -5.01
C ASP A 41 27.25 9.39 -5.44
N PRO A 42 28.46 9.60 -6.04
CA PRO A 42 29.29 8.50 -6.55
C PRO A 42 29.66 7.45 -5.50
N ASP A 43 29.94 7.87 -4.26
CA ASP A 43 30.34 6.96 -3.19
C ASP A 43 29.17 6.10 -2.73
N LYS A 44 27.99 6.70 -2.58
CA LYS A 44 26.76 5.97 -2.29
C LYS A 44 26.41 5.01 -3.42
N LEU A 45 26.52 5.47 -4.67
CA LEU A 45 26.24 4.65 -5.84
C LEU A 45 27.17 3.43 -5.86
N ALA A 46 28.48 3.62 -5.67
CA ALA A 46 29.45 2.53 -5.63
C ALA A 46 29.17 1.54 -4.49
N TYR A 47 28.87 2.05 -3.28
CA TYR A 47 28.53 1.22 -2.12
C TYR A 47 27.29 0.36 -2.39
N TRP A 48 26.19 0.96 -2.84
CA TRP A 48 24.95 0.26 -3.06
C TRP A 48 24.97 -0.65 -4.29
N THR A 49 25.78 -0.34 -5.30
CA THR A 49 26.07 -1.25 -6.43
C THR A 49 26.67 -2.56 -5.94
N ARG A 50 27.67 -2.48 -5.08
CA ARG A 50 28.27 -3.67 -4.47
C ARG A 50 27.25 -4.48 -3.68
N LYS A 51 26.46 -3.79 -2.83
CA LYS A 51 25.39 -4.44 -2.06
C LYS A 51 24.31 -5.07 -2.94
N TYR A 52 24.02 -4.50 -4.09
CA TYR A 52 23.10 -5.06 -5.06
C TYR A 52 23.65 -6.36 -5.67
N ILE A 53 24.90 -6.37 -6.10
CA ILE A 53 25.55 -7.56 -6.67
C ILE A 53 25.63 -8.67 -5.62
N GLU A 54 26.11 -8.38 -4.41
CA GLU A 54 26.14 -9.31 -3.28
C GLU A 54 24.74 -9.90 -3.02
N GLY A 55 23.74 -9.03 -2.96
CA GLY A 55 22.35 -9.43 -2.72
C GLY A 55 21.78 -10.33 -3.82
N LYS A 56 22.13 -10.10 -5.10
CA LYS A 56 21.74 -10.97 -6.22
C LYS A 56 22.30 -12.37 -6.07
N VAL A 57 23.58 -12.50 -5.72
CA VAL A 57 24.20 -13.80 -5.48
C VAL A 57 23.53 -14.55 -4.34
N VAL A 58 23.26 -13.86 -3.21
CA VAL A 58 22.66 -14.47 -2.01
C VAL A 58 21.22 -14.87 -2.24
N THR A 59 20.46 -14.10 -3.04
CA THR A 59 19.00 -14.29 -3.23
C THR A 59 18.65 -15.15 -4.43
N ALA A 60 19.58 -15.54 -5.26
CA ALA A 60 19.34 -16.38 -6.44
C ALA A 60 18.74 -17.73 -6.05
N ARG A 61 17.61 -18.08 -6.66
CA ARG A 61 16.87 -19.34 -6.40
C ARG A 61 16.28 -19.94 -7.66
N THR A 62 16.10 -19.15 -8.72
CA THR A 62 15.46 -19.58 -9.96
C THR A 62 16.48 -19.66 -11.09
N GLN A 63 16.14 -20.40 -12.16
CA GLN A 63 16.97 -20.43 -13.36
C GLN A 63 17.17 -19.04 -13.96
N ASP A 64 16.17 -18.17 -13.89
CA ASP A 64 16.24 -16.80 -14.35
C ASP A 64 17.25 -15.96 -13.53
N ASP A 65 17.29 -16.16 -12.20
CA ASP A 65 18.29 -15.54 -11.34
C ASP A 65 19.72 -15.94 -11.75
N TYR A 66 19.94 -17.25 -12.00
CA TYR A 66 21.25 -17.75 -12.43
C TYR A 66 21.62 -17.27 -13.84
N ASN A 67 20.68 -17.22 -14.78
CA ASN A 67 20.89 -16.67 -16.11
C ASN A 67 21.24 -15.18 -16.04
N GLU A 68 20.68 -14.44 -15.10
CA GLU A 68 21.01 -13.04 -14.87
C GLU A 68 22.45 -12.91 -14.31
N LEU A 69 22.81 -13.71 -13.31
CA LEU A 69 24.15 -13.72 -12.74
C LEU A 69 25.22 -14.08 -13.77
N ALA A 70 24.93 -15.00 -14.68
CA ALA A 70 25.83 -15.43 -15.75
C ALA A 70 26.22 -14.30 -16.71
N LYS A 71 25.45 -13.19 -16.79
CA LYS A 71 25.79 -12.01 -17.58
C LYS A 71 26.95 -11.19 -16.99
N GLY A 72 27.35 -11.49 -15.78
CA GLY A 72 28.51 -10.94 -15.11
C GLY A 72 28.31 -9.63 -14.37
N PRO A 73 29.36 -9.22 -13.60
CA PRO A 73 29.26 -8.05 -12.72
C PRO A 73 29.02 -6.72 -13.45
N ALA A 74 29.58 -6.56 -14.65
CA ALA A 74 29.42 -5.33 -15.45
C ALA A 74 27.94 -5.10 -15.81
N TYR A 75 27.24 -6.14 -16.24
CA TYR A 75 25.81 -6.08 -16.53
C TYR A 75 24.98 -5.71 -15.29
N LEU A 76 25.27 -6.31 -14.14
CA LEU A 76 24.58 -6.02 -12.89
C LEU A 76 24.83 -4.60 -12.41
N THR A 77 26.05 -4.09 -12.60
CA THR A 77 26.40 -2.69 -12.31
C THR A 77 25.58 -1.72 -13.14
N GLU A 78 25.56 -1.91 -14.46
CA GLU A 78 24.78 -1.06 -15.36
C GLU A 78 23.28 -1.11 -15.05
N LYS A 79 22.76 -2.31 -14.78
CA LYS A 79 21.38 -2.52 -14.39
C LYS A 79 21.03 -1.75 -13.12
N PHE A 80 21.87 -1.83 -12.09
CA PHE A 80 21.64 -1.09 -10.85
C PHE A 80 21.74 0.43 -11.06
N HIS A 81 22.72 0.91 -11.83
CA HIS A 81 22.87 2.33 -12.16
C HIS A 81 21.64 2.87 -12.91
N ARG A 82 21.07 2.07 -13.81
CA ARG A 82 19.81 2.42 -14.46
C ARG A 82 18.69 2.56 -13.43
N TYR A 83 18.50 1.59 -12.54
CA TYR A 83 17.49 1.65 -11.48
C TYR A 83 17.70 2.85 -10.56
N ALA A 84 18.93 3.17 -10.19
CA ALA A 84 19.24 4.31 -9.36
C ALA A 84 18.82 5.64 -10.04
N ARG A 85 19.04 5.76 -11.36
CA ARG A 85 18.62 6.95 -12.14
C ARG A 85 17.09 7.00 -12.33
N GLU A 86 16.45 5.87 -12.58
CA GLU A 86 14.97 5.79 -12.71
C GLU A 86 14.27 6.09 -11.40
N GLY A 87 14.92 5.82 -10.27
CA GLY A 87 14.36 6.01 -8.94
C GLY A 87 13.27 4.99 -8.61
N CYS A 88 12.28 5.42 -7.83
CA CYS A 88 11.13 4.61 -7.45
C CYS A 88 9.84 5.15 -8.07
N PRO A 89 9.61 4.98 -9.39
CA PRO A 89 8.46 5.58 -10.09
C PRO A 89 7.10 5.03 -9.59
N HIS A 90 7.13 3.87 -8.93
CA HIS A 90 5.95 3.24 -8.34
C HIS A 90 5.91 3.36 -6.82
N TYR A 91 6.30 4.53 -6.31
CA TYR A 91 6.17 4.91 -4.91
C TYR A 91 4.76 5.47 -4.64
N LEU A 92 4.20 5.07 -3.52
CA LEU A 92 2.92 5.58 -3.03
C LEU A 92 2.94 5.63 -1.51
N ARG A 93 2.50 6.74 -0.93
CA ARG A 93 2.23 6.84 0.50
C ARG A 93 0.76 7.19 0.74
N PHE A 94 0.14 6.49 1.66
CA PHE A 94 -1.18 6.81 2.18
C PHE A 94 -1.09 6.93 3.71
N VAL A 95 -1.06 8.16 4.19
CA VAL A 95 -0.83 8.53 5.59
C VAL A 95 0.51 7.96 6.08
N ASP A 96 0.49 6.89 6.87
CA ASP A 96 1.62 6.15 7.43
C ASP A 96 2.03 4.91 6.60
N ASN A 97 1.18 4.51 5.66
CA ASN A 97 1.44 3.34 4.84
C ASN A 97 2.23 3.71 3.58
N VAL A 98 3.43 3.16 3.44
CA VAL A 98 4.28 3.30 2.26
C VAL A 98 4.24 2.02 1.43
N ILE A 99 4.01 2.16 0.13
CA ILE A 99 4.05 1.07 -0.84
C ILE A 99 5.04 1.43 -1.93
N ILE A 100 5.99 0.54 -2.18
CA ILE A 100 6.94 0.66 -3.28
C ILE A 100 6.86 -0.63 -4.09
N ARG A 101 6.77 -0.51 -5.41
CA ARG A 101 6.74 -1.64 -6.32
C ARG A 101 7.91 -1.59 -7.29
N HIS A 102 8.55 -2.73 -7.47
CA HIS A 102 9.60 -2.92 -8.45
C HIS A 102 9.67 -4.39 -8.88
N ALA A 103 10.12 -4.68 -10.09
CA ALA A 103 10.26 -6.05 -10.58
C ALA A 103 11.42 -6.77 -9.89
N ASP A 104 12.47 -6.04 -9.52
CA ASP A 104 13.67 -6.60 -8.90
C ASP A 104 13.56 -6.60 -7.38
N LYS A 105 13.53 -7.80 -6.79
CA LYS A 105 13.41 -8.00 -5.34
C LYS A 105 14.65 -7.51 -4.58
N THR A 106 15.84 -7.67 -5.15
CA THR A 106 17.10 -7.24 -4.52
C THR A 106 17.15 -5.71 -4.44
N PHE A 107 16.74 -5.04 -5.51
CA PHE A 107 16.60 -3.58 -5.52
C PHE A 107 15.59 -3.11 -4.47
N LEU A 108 14.41 -3.75 -4.37
CA LEU A 108 13.43 -3.45 -3.32
C LEU A 108 14.00 -3.64 -1.91
N GLY A 109 14.88 -4.62 -1.71
CA GLY A 109 15.58 -4.83 -0.45
C GLY A 109 16.44 -3.61 -0.06
N ILE A 110 17.15 -3.05 -1.02
CA ILE A 110 17.98 -1.84 -0.83
C ILE A 110 17.09 -0.62 -0.57
N VAL A 111 16.04 -0.42 -1.39
CA VAL A 111 15.07 0.68 -1.19
C VAL A 111 14.47 0.63 0.21
N LYS A 112 14.07 -0.57 0.67
CA LYS A 112 13.55 -0.78 2.03
C LYS A 112 14.57 -0.35 3.08
N THR A 113 15.81 -0.79 2.95
CA THR A 113 16.88 -0.46 3.92
C THR A 113 17.12 1.05 3.97
N LEU A 114 17.25 1.70 2.80
CA LEU A 114 17.40 3.15 2.70
C LEU A 114 16.21 3.90 3.32
N ALA A 115 14.99 3.44 3.04
CA ALA A 115 13.79 4.06 3.61
C ALA A 115 13.78 4.00 5.14
N ILE A 116 14.06 2.83 5.72
CA ILE A 116 14.11 2.65 7.17
C ILE A 116 15.20 3.52 7.79
N MET A 117 16.41 3.51 7.22
CA MET A 117 17.53 4.31 7.72
C MET A 117 17.23 5.81 7.65
N THR A 118 16.66 6.28 6.56
CA THR A 118 16.30 7.69 6.37
C THR A 118 15.20 8.10 7.34
N LEU A 119 14.14 7.29 7.50
CA LEU A 119 13.06 7.57 8.46
C LEU A 119 13.58 7.64 9.89
N ALA A 120 14.45 6.71 10.28
CA ALA A 120 15.01 6.70 11.64
C ALA A 120 15.95 7.88 11.89
N ARG A 121 16.90 8.15 10.96
CA ARG A 121 17.94 9.14 11.14
C ARG A 121 17.44 10.58 10.97
N ASP A 122 16.69 10.84 9.90
CA ASP A 122 16.38 12.20 9.47
C ASP A 122 14.99 12.64 9.94
N TYR A 123 14.08 11.71 10.21
CA TYR A 123 12.69 12.00 10.60
C TYR A 123 12.32 11.45 11.99
N HIS A 124 13.25 10.75 12.68
CA HIS A 124 12.99 10.15 14.00
C HIS A 124 11.74 9.27 14.05
N VAL A 125 11.41 8.63 12.92
CA VAL A 125 10.25 7.75 12.78
C VAL A 125 10.71 6.30 12.82
N ILE A 126 10.14 5.53 13.75
CA ILE A 126 10.37 4.08 13.85
C ILE A 126 9.37 3.37 12.94
N VAL A 127 9.89 2.57 12.01
CA VAL A 127 9.06 1.75 11.12
C VAL A 127 8.59 0.50 11.85
N ASN A 128 7.29 0.18 11.76
CA ASN A 128 6.75 -1.05 12.29
C ASN A 128 7.43 -2.26 11.62
N THR A 129 7.64 -3.34 12.38
CA THR A 129 8.29 -4.57 11.92
C THR A 129 7.47 -5.41 10.94
N ASP A 130 6.18 -5.09 10.77
CA ASP A 130 5.26 -5.82 9.87
C ASP A 130 5.45 -5.55 8.36
N TYR A 131 6.57 -4.90 7.99
CA TYR A 131 6.88 -4.68 6.58
C TYR A 131 7.31 -5.97 5.87
N ASN A 132 6.92 -6.09 4.59
CA ASN A 132 7.16 -7.30 3.81
C ASN A 132 7.41 -6.98 2.34
N ILE A 133 8.42 -7.64 1.76
CA ILE A 133 8.59 -7.72 0.30
C ILE A 133 7.94 -9.00 -0.18
N ARG A 134 6.86 -8.87 -0.96
CA ARG A 134 6.11 -10.03 -1.46
C ARG A 134 5.64 -9.79 -2.90
N PRO A 135 5.40 -10.85 -3.66
CA PRO A 135 4.84 -10.75 -5.00
C PRO A 135 3.46 -10.08 -4.99
N THR A 136 3.17 -9.28 -6.02
CA THR A 136 1.91 -8.52 -6.13
C THR A 136 0.67 -9.42 -6.23
N TRP A 137 0.80 -10.63 -6.79
CA TRP A 137 -0.31 -11.60 -6.87
C TRP A 137 -0.80 -12.11 -5.51
N THR A 138 0.00 -11.97 -4.44
CA THR A 138 -0.44 -12.33 -3.08
C THR A 138 -1.40 -11.32 -2.47
N GLY A 139 -1.61 -10.19 -3.16
CA GLY A 139 -2.44 -9.08 -2.71
C GLY A 139 -1.74 -8.15 -1.71
N ILE A 140 -2.01 -6.86 -1.86
CA ILE A 140 -1.47 -5.80 -1.00
C ILE A 140 -2.53 -5.42 0.02
N ARG A 141 -2.23 -5.60 1.31
CA ARG A 141 -3.13 -5.22 2.41
C ARG A 141 -2.89 -3.76 2.79
N ILE A 142 -3.89 -2.92 2.59
CA ILE A 142 -3.84 -1.51 2.96
C ILE A 142 -5.24 -1.02 3.33
N VAL A 143 -5.33 -0.18 4.36
CA VAL A 143 -6.59 0.47 4.80
C VAL A 143 -7.75 -0.54 4.91
N GLY A 144 -7.49 -1.73 5.45
CA GLY A 144 -8.53 -2.75 5.67
C GLY A 144 -9.05 -3.47 4.43
N TYR A 145 -8.44 -3.26 3.27
CA TYR A 145 -8.69 -4.00 2.03
C TYR A 145 -7.49 -4.86 1.64
N VAL A 146 -7.71 -5.77 0.70
CA VAL A 146 -6.66 -6.52 0.00
C VAL A 146 -6.80 -6.22 -1.48
N PHE A 147 -5.79 -5.55 -2.04
CA PHE A 147 -5.74 -5.16 -3.44
C PHE A 147 -5.01 -6.23 -4.24
N TYR A 148 -5.67 -6.77 -5.23
CA TYR A 148 -5.10 -7.61 -6.28
C TYR A 148 -5.07 -6.80 -7.59
N HIS A 149 -4.43 -7.32 -8.62
CA HIS A 149 -4.39 -6.67 -9.92
C HIS A 149 -5.77 -6.62 -10.61
N ASP A 150 -6.62 -7.60 -10.33
CA ASP A 150 -7.94 -7.81 -10.96
C ASP A 150 -9.13 -7.48 -10.03
N ARG A 151 -8.93 -7.45 -8.72
CA ARG A 151 -10.01 -7.28 -7.73
C ARG A 151 -9.55 -6.66 -6.43
N ILE A 152 -10.52 -6.11 -5.71
CA ILE A 152 -10.32 -5.60 -4.34
C ILE A 152 -11.21 -6.43 -3.43
N LEU A 153 -10.65 -6.97 -2.36
CA LEU A 153 -11.37 -7.72 -1.35
C LEU A 153 -11.36 -6.97 0.00
N LEU A 154 -12.36 -7.22 0.82
CA LEU A 154 -12.30 -6.82 2.23
C LEU A 154 -11.22 -7.60 2.97
N GLY A 155 -10.46 -6.91 3.81
CA GLY A 155 -9.56 -7.54 4.76
C GLY A 155 -10.32 -8.49 5.70
N LYS A 156 -9.68 -9.60 6.10
CA LYS A 156 -10.29 -10.68 6.90
C LYS A 156 -11.01 -10.13 8.16
N ARG A 157 -10.37 -9.23 8.89
CA ARG A 157 -10.92 -8.63 10.11
C ARG A 157 -12.22 -7.88 9.82
N ASN A 158 -12.23 -7.00 8.83
CA ASN A 158 -13.40 -6.21 8.46
C ASN A 158 -14.55 -7.08 7.93
N LYS A 159 -14.21 -8.13 7.17
CA LYS A 159 -15.19 -9.12 6.71
C LYS A 159 -15.85 -9.83 7.89
N GLN A 160 -15.06 -10.35 8.83
CA GLN A 160 -15.56 -11.07 10.00
C GLN A 160 -16.38 -10.17 10.92
N ASP A 161 -15.96 -8.92 11.09
CA ASP A 161 -16.66 -7.94 11.90
C ASP A 161 -18.03 -7.60 11.31
N LEU A 162 -18.09 -7.36 10.00
CA LEU A 162 -19.36 -7.15 9.29
C LEU A 162 -20.30 -8.34 9.47
N CYS A 163 -19.82 -9.57 9.23
CA CYS A 163 -20.65 -10.77 9.39
C CYS A 163 -21.18 -10.91 10.81
N ARG A 164 -20.33 -10.74 11.83
CA ARG A 164 -20.76 -10.84 13.25
C ARG A 164 -21.84 -9.85 13.60
N HIS A 165 -21.71 -8.58 13.18
CA HIS A 165 -22.70 -7.55 13.48
C HIS A 165 -24.02 -7.81 12.76
N VAL A 166 -24.01 -8.19 11.50
CA VAL A 166 -25.22 -8.52 10.75
C VAL A 166 -25.91 -9.73 11.36
N HIS A 167 -25.19 -10.81 11.66
CA HIS A 167 -25.73 -11.99 12.33
C HIS A 167 -26.35 -11.68 13.69
N ALA A 168 -25.73 -10.81 14.49
CA ALA A 168 -26.26 -10.41 15.79
C ALA A 168 -27.59 -9.64 15.66
N LEU A 169 -27.76 -8.86 14.60
CA LEU A 169 -29.01 -8.15 14.32
C LEU A 169 -30.11 -9.10 13.82
N TRP A 170 -29.79 -10.06 12.94
CA TRP A 170 -30.71 -11.11 12.54
C TRP A 170 -31.25 -11.90 13.74
N LYS A 171 -30.36 -12.29 14.67
CA LYS A 171 -30.78 -13.00 15.91
C LYS A 171 -31.70 -12.17 16.80
N ARG A 172 -31.66 -10.84 16.71
CA ARG A 172 -32.57 -9.93 17.45
C ARG A 172 -33.87 -9.66 16.72
N GLY A 173 -34.11 -10.31 15.57
CA GLY A 173 -35.37 -10.19 14.81
C GLY A 173 -35.48 -8.96 13.93
N PHE A 174 -34.38 -8.19 13.73
CA PHE A 174 -34.42 -7.06 12.81
C PHE A 174 -34.55 -7.54 11.36
N ASN A 175 -35.34 -6.81 10.56
CA ASN A 175 -35.46 -7.07 9.14
C ASN A 175 -34.26 -6.51 8.33
N GLU A 176 -34.17 -6.89 7.06
CA GLU A 176 -33.03 -6.52 6.19
C GLU A 176 -32.84 -5.00 6.04
N GLU A 177 -33.94 -4.24 5.95
CA GLU A 177 -33.88 -2.78 5.81
C GLU A 177 -33.40 -2.11 7.08
N GLU A 178 -33.84 -2.55 8.23
CA GLU A 178 -33.38 -2.06 9.54
C GLU A 178 -31.91 -2.37 9.74
N ILE A 179 -31.45 -3.58 9.35
CA ILE A 179 -30.03 -3.96 9.38
C ILE A 179 -29.23 -3.05 8.46
N ARG A 180 -29.72 -2.78 7.25
CA ARG A 180 -29.08 -1.89 6.29
C ARG A 180 -28.85 -0.50 6.87
N VAL A 181 -29.83 0.08 7.53
CA VAL A 181 -29.73 1.40 8.15
C VAL A 181 -28.75 1.38 9.31
N ARG A 182 -28.86 0.39 10.22
CA ARG A 182 -27.98 0.27 11.41
C ARG A 182 -26.54 -0.02 11.06
N GLN A 183 -26.26 -0.68 9.94
CA GLN A 183 -24.92 -1.04 9.47
C GLN A 183 -24.47 -0.20 8.27
N ALA A 184 -25.10 0.95 8.01
CA ALA A 184 -24.83 1.78 6.83
C ALA A 184 -23.36 2.16 6.67
N SER A 185 -22.67 2.49 7.78
CA SER A 185 -21.23 2.80 7.76
C SER A 185 -20.37 1.60 7.32
N ARG A 186 -20.65 0.39 7.86
CA ARG A 186 -19.92 -0.84 7.48
C ARG A 186 -20.21 -1.25 6.05
N PHE A 187 -21.46 -1.13 5.60
CA PHE A 187 -21.82 -1.37 4.21
C PHE A 187 -21.19 -0.32 3.29
N GLY A 188 -21.20 0.95 3.72
CA GLY A 188 -20.49 2.02 3.03
C GLY A 188 -19.00 1.74 2.82
N TYR A 189 -18.36 1.08 3.78
CA TYR A 189 -17.00 0.61 3.66
C TYR A 189 -16.90 -0.62 2.74
N ALA A 190 -17.72 -1.64 2.98
CA ALA A 190 -17.70 -2.91 2.25
C ALA A 190 -17.94 -2.76 0.73
N LYS A 191 -18.71 -1.75 0.35
CA LYS A 191 -19.08 -1.46 -1.04
C LYS A 191 -17.92 -1.20 -2.00
N HIS A 192 -16.76 -0.75 -1.51
CA HIS A 192 -15.58 -0.49 -2.33
C HIS A 192 -14.78 -1.75 -2.68
N ALA A 193 -15.23 -2.91 -2.21
CA ALA A 193 -14.64 -4.20 -2.50
C ALA A 193 -15.63 -5.11 -3.25
N ASN A 194 -15.13 -6.19 -3.84
CA ASN A 194 -15.96 -7.23 -4.45
C ASN A 194 -16.64 -8.05 -3.34
N THR A 195 -17.83 -7.61 -2.91
CA THR A 195 -18.56 -8.12 -1.75
C THR A 195 -19.93 -8.71 -2.09
N ILE A 196 -20.27 -8.89 -3.38
CA ILE A 196 -21.56 -9.42 -3.81
C ILE A 196 -21.87 -10.76 -3.15
N HIS A 197 -20.95 -11.71 -3.22
CA HIS A 197 -21.11 -13.02 -2.58
C HIS A 197 -21.18 -12.94 -1.06
N LEU A 198 -20.45 -12.01 -0.45
CA LEU A 198 -20.50 -11.77 0.98
C LEU A 198 -21.90 -11.29 1.42
N PHE A 199 -22.47 -10.29 0.72
CA PHE A 199 -23.79 -9.78 1.03
C PHE A 199 -24.87 -10.86 0.89
N LYS A 200 -24.81 -11.68 -0.17
CA LYS A 200 -25.68 -12.83 -0.34
C LYS A 200 -25.57 -13.81 0.84
N SER A 201 -24.34 -14.14 1.24
CA SER A 201 -24.11 -15.12 2.32
C SER A 201 -24.55 -14.67 3.70
N ILE A 202 -24.70 -13.37 3.93
CA ILE A 202 -25.20 -12.79 5.20
C ILE A 202 -26.68 -12.39 5.14
N GLY A 203 -27.41 -12.78 4.07
CA GLY A 203 -28.85 -12.52 3.93
C GLY A 203 -29.22 -11.09 3.57
N MET A 204 -28.29 -10.32 2.95
CA MET A 204 -28.50 -8.92 2.56
C MET A 204 -28.72 -8.75 1.05
N GLU A 205 -29.39 -9.70 0.43
CA GLU A 205 -29.53 -9.77 -1.03
C GLU A 205 -30.44 -8.67 -1.60
N LYS A 206 -31.56 -8.37 -0.96
CA LYS A 206 -32.50 -7.31 -1.38
C LYS A 206 -31.87 -5.91 -1.27
N SER A 207 -31.01 -5.72 -0.30
CA SER A 207 -30.29 -4.47 -0.07
C SER A 207 -29.11 -4.24 -1.03
N LEU A 208 -28.64 -5.29 -1.70
CA LEU A 208 -27.50 -5.27 -2.60
C LEU A 208 -27.65 -4.20 -3.70
N GLY A 209 -28.82 -4.12 -4.35
CA GLY A 209 -29.13 -3.12 -5.37
C GLY A 209 -29.10 -1.67 -4.83
N LYS A 210 -29.52 -1.45 -3.59
CA LYS A 210 -29.49 -0.13 -2.94
C LYS A 210 -28.06 0.25 -2.53
N ILE A 211 -27.29 -0.71 -2.04
CA ILE A 211 -25.89 -0.51 -1.63
C ILE A 211 -24.98 -0.29 -2.85
N ILE A 212 -25.16 -1.04 -3.94
CA ILE A 212 -24.35 -0.94 -5.15
C ILE A 212 -24.81 0.18 -6.09
N LYS A 213 -26.12 0.47 -6.18
CA LYS A 213 -26.63 1.57 -7.01
C LYS A 213 -26.21 2.95 -6.51
N SER A 214 -25.97 3.10 -5.23
CA SER A 214 -25.30 4.29 -4.70
C SER A 214 -23.84 4.40 -5.18
N HIS A 215 -23.41 3.43 -5.98
CA HIS A 215 -22.05 3.16 -6.47
C HIS A 215 -21.83 3.25 -7.96
N ARG A 216 -22.72 3.85 -8.72
CA ARG A 216 -22.23 4.51 -9.93
C ARG A 216 -21.19 5.50 -9.46
N ILE A 217 -19.98 5.04 -9.59
CA ILE A 217 -18.74 5.67 -9.21
C ILE A 217 -18.76 7.14 -9.65
N LYS A 218 -19.37 8.01 -8.87
CA LYS A 218 -18.69 9.26 -8.63
C LYS A 218 -17.39 8.82 -7.95
N PRO A 219 -16.24 9.22 -8.45
CA PRO A 219 -15.00 8.83 -7.80
C PRO A 219 -15.19 9.10 -6.31
N PRO A 220 -14.78 8.20 -5.39
CA PRO A 220 -15.10 8.25 -3.95
C PRO A 220 -14.48 9.46 -3.23
N PHE A 221 -14.31 10.58 -3.91
CA PHE A 221 -13.34 11.62 -3.61
C PHE A 221 -13.89 13.02 -3.53
N ASP A 222 -15.20 13.24 -3.62
CA ASP A 222 -15.74 14.61 -3.57
C ASP A 222 -15.56 15.32 -2.21
N GLY A 223 -15.04 14.63 -1.20
CA GLY A 223 -14.65 15.22 0.08
C GLY A 223 -13.16 15.11 0.42
N MET A 224 -12.33 14.53 -0.44
CA MET A 224 -10.90 14.42 -0.19
C MET A 224 -10.13 15.58 -0.80
N LEU A 225 -9.11 16.10 -0.09
CA LEU A 225 -8.13 17.04 -0.65
C LEU A 225 -7.48 16.43 -1.91
N GLY A 226 -7.17 17.29 -2.90
CA GLY A 226 -6.70 16.84 -4.23
C GLY A 226 -5.47 15.91 -4.22
N SER A 227 -4.63 15.98 -3.18
CA SER A 227 -3.51 15.05 -2.95
C SER A 227 -3.97 13.64 -2.56
N GLN A 228 -5.02 13.51 -1.75
CA GLN A 228 -5.59 12.23 -1.32
C GLN A 228 -6.34 11.54 -2.48
N LYS A 229 -7.06 12.33 -3.32
CA LYS A 229 -7.70 11.84 -4.55
C LYS A 229 -6.66 11.21 -5.49
N ARG A 230 -5.54 11.89 -5.71
CA ARG A 230 -4.44 11.40 -6.56
C ARG A 230 -3.80 10.14 -6.00
N SER A 231 -3.63 10.06 -4.69
CA SER A 231 -3.03 8.92 -3.99
C SER A 231 -3.86 7.64 -4.18
N PHE A 232 -5.16 7.68 -3.92
CA PHE A 232 -6.02 6.47 -4.04
C PHE A 232 -6.27 6.08 -5.49
N THR A 233 -6.49 7.05 -6.39
CA THR A 233 -6.55 6.79 -7.84
C THR A 233 -5.21 6.24 -8.35
N GLY A 234 -4.10 6.71 -7.79
CA GLY A 234 -2.76 6.18 -8.02
C GLY A 234 -2.64 4.72 -7.63
N ILE A 235 -3.13 4.31 -6.44
CA ILE A 235 -3.13 2.90 -6.01
C ILE A 235 -3.89 2.04 -7.03
N CYS A 236 -5.12 2.44 -7.38
CA CYS A 236 -5.93 1.68 -8.32
C CYS A 236 -5.32 1.61 -9.73
N LYS A 237 -4.77 2.73 -10.24
CA LYS A 237 -4.07 2.77 -11.54
C LYS A 237 -2.77 1.97 -11.51
N MET A 238 -1.96 2.13 -10.47
CA MET A 238 -0.71 1.41 -10.28
C MET A 238 -0.91 -0.11 -10.25
N LEU A 239 -2.01 -0.58 -9.64
CA LEU A 239 -2.35 -2.01 -9.58
C LEU A 239 -2.97 -2.53 -10.89
N ARG A 240 -3.62 -1.67 -11.70
CA ARG A 240 -4.19 -2.03 -13.01
C ARG A 240 -3.16 -2.09 -14.13
N ASN A 241 -2.19 -1.18 -14.14
CA ASN A 241 -1.18 -1.08 -15.21
C ASN A 241 -0.15 -2.23 -15.22
N VAL A 242 -0.29 -3.22 -14.33
CA VAL A 242 0.58 -4.42 -14.31
C VAL A 242 0.31 -5.37 -15.47
N ASN A 243 -0.89 -5.34 -16.06
CA ASN A 243 -1.31 -6.29 -17.09
C ASN A 243 -1.30 -5.76 -18.53
N GLY A 244 -0.86 -4.51 -18.76
CA GLY A 244 -0.81 -3.90 -20.09
C GLY A 244 0.51 -4.09 -20.83
N GLY A 245 1.45 -4.83 -20.30
CA GLY A 245 2.81 -4.99 -20.85
C GLY A 245 3.15 -6.41 -21.31
N GLY A 246 2.15 -7.17 -21.76
CA GLY A 246 2.34 -8.51 -22.30
C GLY A 246 1.47 -8.69 -23.54
N GLY A 247 1.89 -8.15 -24.64
CA GLY A 247 1.41 -8.35 -25.98
C GLY A 247 2.58 -8.25 -26.94
#